data_06d0e3dab82a49668b2977cb564532e8
#
_entry.id   06d0e3dab82a49668b2977cb564532e8
#
_cell.length_a   1.000
_cell.length_b   1.000
_cell.length_c   1.000
_cell.angle_alpha   90.00
_cell.angle_beta   90.00
_cell.angle_gamma   90.00
#
_symmetry.space_group_name_H-M   'P 1'
#
loop_
_entity.id
_entity.type
_entity.pdbx_description
1 polymer ?
#
loop_
_entity_poly.entity_id
_entity_poly.type
_entity_poly.pdbx_seq_one_letter_code
_entity_poly.pdbx_strand_id
1 'polypeptide(L)'
;MDDRQRLRYSRHLLLNEFGEDAQERLLAAHALVVGAGGLGSAALMYLASSGMGRITVVDGDRVDLTNLQRQVVHRSDSVGKPKAASAAATLAAINPDIRIEALEERAGPERLMALVQGADVVLDCSDNFATRHAINRACVAARKPLVSGAGIRFDGQVAVFDLRREGSACYHCLFAEDSRESEERCATLGVFAPLVGVIGTLQALEAIKLVAGVGETLDGRLMLFEALDSRWHEVRLARDPECRVCGAARRAA
;
A
#
# COMPACT_ATOMS: atom_id res chain seq x y z
N MET A 1 -22.38 -6.31 -11.42
CA MET A 1 -22.81 -5.40 -10.30
C MET A 1 -24.32 -5.35 -10.19
N ASP A 2 -24.88 -5.27 -8.96
CA ASP A 2 -26.30 -4.97 -8.71
C ASP A 2 -26.60 -3.45 -8.73
N ASP A 3 -27.89 -3.06 -8.63
CA ASP A 3 -28.32 -1.66 -8.71
C ASP A 3 -27.77 -0.81 -7.55
N ARG A 4 -27.62 -1.37 -6.35
CA ARG A 4 -27.04 -0.70 -5.20
C ARG A 4 -25.56 -0.41 -5.41
N GLN A 5 -24.81 -1.36 -5.95
CA GLN A 5 -23.40 -1.19 -6.32
C GLN A 5 -23.26 -0.16 -7.45
N ARG A 6 -24.12 -0.21 -8.48
CA ARG A 6 -24.14 0.81 -9.55
C ARG A 6 -24.38 2.20 -9.00
N LEU A 7 -25.28 2.38 -8.05
CA LEU A 7 -25.52 3.66 -7.39
C LEU A 7 -24.31 4.10 -6.55
N ARG A 8 -23.72 3.20 -5.76
CA ARG A 8 -22.54 3.47 -4.91
C ARG A 8 -21.35 3.95 -5.73
N TYR A 9 -21.06 3.28 -6.83
CA TYR A 9 -19.89 3.55 -7.67
C TYR A 9 -20.20 4.42 -8.89
N SER A 10 -21.38 5.06 -8.94
CA SER A 10 -21.85 5.83 -10.09
C SER A 10 -20.84 6.87 -10.58
N ARG A 11 -20.07 7.50 -9.69
CA ARG A 11 -19.05 8.49 -10.05
C ARG A 11 -17.85 7.88 -10.77
N HIS A 12 -17.48 6.64 -10.46
CA HIS A 12 -16.48 5.89 -11.21
C HIS A 12 -17.01 5.46 -12.58
N LEU A 13 -18.27 5.02 -12.63
CA LEU A 13 -18.89 4.53 -13.86
C LEU A 13 -19.05 5.62 -14.93
N LEU A 14 -19.10 6.89 -14.53
CA LEU A 14 -19.14 8.04 -15.45
C LEU A 14 -17.79 8.38 -16.10
N LEU A 15 -16.68 7.81 -15.61
CA LEU A 15 -15.36 8.05 -16.16
C LEU A 15 -15.15 7.12 -17.36
N ASN A 16 -14.95 7.68 -18.56
CA ASN A 16 -14.74 6.91 -19.79
C ASN A 16 -13.57 5.93 -19.69
N GLU A 17 -12.51 6.31 -18.97
CA GLU A 17 -11.30 5.51 -18.78
C GLU A 17 -11.49 4.39 -17.77
N PHE A 18 -12.54 4.45 -16.93
CA PHE A 18 -12.79 3.49 -15.85
C PHE A 18 -13.98 2.58 -16.18
N GLY A 19 -15.18 3.14 -16.19
CA GLY A 19 -16.40 2.46 -16.57
C GLY A 19 -16.77 1.25 -15.68
N GLU A 20 -17.68 0.43 -16.18
CA GLU A 20 -18.22 -0.75 -15.46
C GLU A 20 -17.19 -1.88 -15.36
N ASP A 21 -16.46 -2.17 -16.43
CA ASP A 21 -15.49 -3.28 -16.48
C ASP A 21 -14.35 -3.09 -15.47
N ALA A 22 -13.85 -1.86 -15.32
CA ALA A 22 -12.80 -1.55 -14.34
C ALA A 22 -13.34 -1.67 -12.91
N GLN A 23 -14.58 -1.23 -12.66
CA GLN A 23 -15.22 -1.38 -11.35
C GLN A 23 -15.47 -2.85 -11.01
N GLU A 24 -15.86 -3.68 -11.96
CA GLU A 24 -16.02 -5.12 -11.73
C GLU A 24 -14.69 -5.81 -11.43
N ARG A 25 -13.60 -5.43 -12.12
CA ARG A 25 -12.26 -5.91 -11.76
C ARG A 25 -11.88 -5.54 -10.33
N LEU A 26 -12.20 -4.30 -9.91
CA LEU A 26 -11.91 -3.84 -8.56
C LEU A 26 -12.72 -4.62 -7.51
N LEU A 27 -14.01 -4.86 -7.77
CA LEU A 27 -14.89 -5.65 -6.89
C LEU A 27 -14.47 -7.12 -6.78
N ALA A 28 -13.81 -7.68 -7.78
CA ALA A 28 -13.30 -9.04 -7.77
C ALA A 28 -11.93 -9.18 -7.10
N ALA A 29 -11.21 -8.08 -6.90
CA ALA A 29 -9.80 -8.08 -6.50
C ALA A 29 -9.58 -8.09 -4.99
N HIS A 30 -8.38 -8.51 -4.61
CA HIS A 30 -7.89 -8.59 -3.24
C HIS A 30 -6.64 -7.73 -3.04
N ALA A 31 -6.71 -6.75 -2.15
CA ALA A 31 -5.58 -5.97 -1.68
C ALA A 31 -5.07 -6.48 -0.33
N LEU A 32 -3.75 -6.71 -0.23
CA LEU A 32 -3.05 -6.91 1.04
C LEU A 32 -2.42 -5.59 1.45
N VAL A 33 -2.79 -5.06 2.62
CA VAL A 33 -2.22 -3.84 3.18
C VAL A 33 -1.45 -4.17 4.45
N VAL A 34 -0.14 -3.96 4.43
CA VAL A 34 0.75 -4.19 5.57
C VAL A 34 1.02 -2.86 6.26
N GLY A 35 0.48 -2.71 7.45
CA GLY A 35 0.50 -1.49 8.25
C GLY A 35 -0.81 -0.70 8.17
N ALA A 36 -1.44 -0.45 9.33
CA ALA A 36 -2.60 0.42 9.52
C ALA A 36 -2.22 1.72 10.26
N GLY A 37 -1.00 2.20 10.01
CA GLY A 37 -0.46 3.46 10.51
C GLY A 37 -0.94 4.67 9.71
N GLY A 38 -0.13 5.73 9.61
CA GLY A 38 -0.49 6.96 8.90
C GLY A 38 -0.74 6.77 7.41
N LEU A 39 0.15 6.04 6.72
CA LEU A 39 0.01 5.68 5.31
C LEU A 39 -1.20 4.76 5.09
N GLY A 40 -1.22 3.64 5.82
CA GLY A 40 -2.28 2.63 5.71
C GLY A 40 -3.67 3.19 6.02
N SER A 41 -3.78 4.14 6.95
CA SER A 41 -5.06 4.80 7.26
C SER A 41 -5.73 5.41 6.04
N ALA A 42 -4.99 6.24 5.29
CA ALA A 42 -5.51 6.89 4.10
C ALA A 42 -5.72 5.87 2.96
N ALA A 43 -4.74 4.99 2.74
CA ALA A 43 -4.83 3.96 1.69
C ALA A 43 -6.05 3.06 1.88
N LEU A 44 -6.27 2.53 3.07
CA LEU A 44 -7.38 1.64 3.40
C LEU A 44 -8.75 2.29 3.17
N MET A 45 -8.92 3.56 3.58
CA MET A 45 -10.19 4.26 3.41
C MET A 45 -10.56 4.41 1.94
N TYR A 46 -9.61 4.78 1.07
CA TYR A 46 -9.87 4.92 -0.37
C TYR A 46 -10.04 3.57 -1.07
N LEU A 47 -9.29 2.54 -0.71
CA LEU A 47 -9.50 1.19 -1.25
C LEU A 47 -10.92 0.69 -0.91
N ALA A 48 -11.35 0.85 0.33
CA ALA A 48 -12.68 0.40 0.77
C ALA A 48 -13.79 1.20 0.09
N SER A 49 -13.72 2.54 0.10
CA SER A 49 -14.74 3.39 -0.50
C SER A 49 -14.85 3.20 -2.02
N SER A 50 -13.75 2.90 -2.70
CA SER A 50 -13.70 2.64 -4.14
C SER A 50 -14.19 1.24 -4.52
N GLY A 51 -14.40 0.33 -3.57
CA GLY A 51 -14.95 -1.00 -3.84
C GLY A 51 -13.90 -2.06 -4.14
N MET A 52 -12.70 -1.99 -3.54
CA MET A 52 -11.78 -3.13 -3.52
C MET A 52 -12.46 -4.30 -2.81
N GLY A 53 -12.81 -5.36 -3.56
CA GLY A 53 -13.74 -6.39 -3.09
C GLY A 53 -13.29 -7.15 -1.87
N ARG A 54 -11.97 -7.37 -1.70
CA ARG A 54 -11.36 -7.92 -0.49
C ARG A 54 -10.17 -7.09 -0.07
N ILE A 55 -10.09 -6.79 1.23
CA ILE A 55 -8.95 -6.13 1.84
C ILE A 55 -8.49 -6.96 3.04
N THR A 56 -7.24 -7.41 3.04
CA THR A 56 -6.59 -7.97 4.22
C THR A 56 -5.68 -6.91 4.84
N VAL A 57 -5.94 -6.56 6.09
CA VAL A 57 -5.15 -5.59 6.87
C VAL A 57 -4.28 -6.35 7.86
N VAL A 58 -2.97 -6.15 7.79
CA VAL A 58 -2.00 -6.76 8.71
C VAL A 58 -1.33 -5.68 9.55
N ASP A 59 -1.57 -5.70 10.85
CA ASP A 59 -0.91 -4.79 11.81
C ASP A 59 -0.93 -5.41 13.20
N GLY A 60 0.24 -5.54 13.84
CA GLY A 60 0.40 -6.14 15.17
C GLY A 60 0.35 -5.16 16.32
N ASP A 61 0.15 -3.85 16.05
CA ASP A 61 0.14 -2.81 17.07
C ASP A 61 -1.27 -2.52 17.61
N ARG A 62 -1.31 -1.76 18.70
CA ARG A 62 -2.53 -1.19 19.25
C ARG A 62 -2.63 0.30 18.94
N VAL A 63 -3.85 0.79 18.87
CA VAL A 63 -4.13 2.22 18.73
C VAL A 63 -3.66 2.96 19.98
N ASP A 64 -2.83 3.97 19.80
CA ASP A 64 -2.35 4.85 20.83
C ASP A 64 -2.82 6.30 20.59
N LEU A 65 -3.04 7.05 21.66
CA LEU A 65 -3.49 8.44 21.55
C LEU A 65 -2.55 9.30 20.71
N THR A 66 -1.23 9.06 20.79
CA THR A 66 -0.20 9.77 20.02
C THR A 66 -0.24 9.48 18.52
N ASN A 67 -0.96 8.44 18.13
CA ASN A 67 -1.12 8.05 16.74
C ASN A 67 -2.28 8.80 16.04
N LEU A 68 -3.31 9.20 16.78
CA LEU A 68 -4.58 9.70 16.23
C LEU A 68 -4.42 10.98 15.41
N GLN A 69 -3.37 11.76 15.63
CA GLN A 69 -3.10 12.98 14.87
C GLN A 69 -2.80 12.71 13.37
N ARG A 70 -2.47 11.44 12.97
CA ARG A 70 -2.16 11.07 11.58
C ARG A 70 -2.76 9.74 11.14
N GLN A 71 -3.24 8.90 12.04
CA GLN A 71 -3.80 7.59 11.75
C GLN A 71 -5.34 7.66 11.70
N VAL A 72 -5.85 8.36 10.70
CA VAL A 72 -7.25 8.82 10.58
C VAL A 72 -8.30 7.71 10.42
N VAL A 73 -7.90 6.48 10.19
CA VAL A 73 -8.79 5.30 10.20
C VAL A 73 -9.20 4.90 11.61
N HIS A 74 -8.42 5.33 12.62
CA HIS A 74 -8.71 5.05 14.03
C HIS A 74 -9.45 6.21 14.69
N ARG A 75 -10.13 5.92 15.80
CA ARG A 75 -10.97 6.87 16.55
C ARG A 75 -10.52 6.90 18.01
N SER A 76 -10.89 7.95 18.74
CA SER A 76 -10.56 8.07 20.16
C SER A 76 -11.13 6.94 21.03
N ASP A 77 -12.29 6.40 20.68
CA ASP A 77 -12.91 5.24 21.33
C ASP A 77 -12.24 3.90 21.00
N SER A 78 -11.26 3.92 20.09
CA SER A 78 -10.46 2.76 19.68
C SER A 78 -9.12 2.68 20.40
N VAL A 79 -8.75 3.66 21.22
CA VAL A 79 -7.48 3.63 21.97
C VAL A 79 -7.37 2.33 22.79
N GLY A 80 -6.25 1.64 22.66
CA GLY A 80 -5.97 0.35 23.27
C GLY A 80 -6.46 -0.87 22.47
N LYS A 81 -7.32 -0.71 21.45
CA LYS A 81 -7.74 -1.81 20.57
C LYS A 81 -6.65 -2.14 19.54
N PRO A 82 -6.58 -3.37 19.01
CA PRO A 82 -5.69 -3.69 17.88
C PRO A 82 -5.97 -2.80 16.68
N LYS A 83 -4.90 -2.29 16.02
CA LYS A 83 -5.04 -1.40 14.85
C LYS A 83 -5.77 -2.07 13.70
N ALA A 84 -5.44 -3.33 13.40
CA ALA A 84 -6.11 -4.07 12.32
C ALA A 84 -7.62 -4.18 12.55
N ALA A 85 -8.06 -4.53 13.76
CA ALA A 85 -9.48 -4.62 14.12
C ALA A 85 -10.17 -3.25 14.10
N SER A 86 -9.51 -2.21 14.61
CA SER A 86 -10.02 -0.83 14.58
C SER A 86 -10.21 -0.32 13.14
N ALA A 87 -9.23 -0.58 12.27
CA ALA A 87 -9.33 -0.25 10.86
C ALA A 87 -10.49 -1.00 10.20
N ALA A 88 -10.58 -2.32 10.38
CA ALA A 88 -11.65 -3.13 9.81
C ALA A 88 -13.05 -2.63 10.19
N ALA A 89 -13.27 -2.23 11.44
CA ALA A 89 -14.53 -1.66 11.90
C ALA A 89 -14.88 -0.35 11.16
N THR A 90 -13.91 0.53 10.96
CA THR A 90 -14.09 1.79 10.22
C THR A 90 -14.40 1.52 8.75
N LEU A 91 -13.65 0.61 8.10
CA LEU A 91 -13.84 0.27 6.69
C LEU A 91 -15.21 -0.39 6.43
N ALA A 92 -15.67 -1.27 7.33
CA ALA A 92 -17.00 -1.88 7.25
C ALA A 92 -18.13 -0.85 7.36
N ALA A 93 -17.92 0.23 8.12
CA ALA A 93 -18.87 1.34 8.19
C ALA A 93 -18.87 2.20 6.91
N ILE A 94 -17.73 2.33 6.24
CA ILE A 94 -17.61 3.03 4.95
C ILE A 94 -18.25 2.21 3.83
N ASN A 95 -17.91 0.93 3.73
CA ASN A 95 -18.41 0.05 2.68
C ASN A 95 -18.70 -1.37 3.21
N PRO A 96 -19.96 -1.66 3.58
CA PRO A 96 -20.33 -2.97 4.11
C PRO A 96 -20.41 -4.07 3.03
N ASP A 97 -20.27 -3.72 1.75
CA ASP A 97 -20.42 -4.64 0.62
C ASP A 97 -19.10 -5.34 0.22
N ILE A 98 -17.98 -4.97 0.86
CA ILE A 98 -16.66 -5.58 0.63
C ILE A 98 -16.27 -6.49 1.79
N ARG A 99 -15.37 -7.43 1.52
CA ARG A 99 -14.82 -8.33 2.55
C ARG A 99 -13.57 -7.73 3.17
N ILE A 100 -13.57 -7.57 4.49
CA ILE A 100 -12.41 -7.07 5.23
C ILE A 100 -11.94 -8.16 6.19
N GLU A 101 -10.64 -8.45 6.17
CA GLU A 101 -9.97 -9.40 7.04
C GLU A 101 -8.90 -8.66 7.85
N ALA A 102 -9.03 -8.67 9.16
CA ALA A 102 -8.07 -8.07 10.09
C ALA A 102 -7.14 -9.14 10.66
N LEU A 103 -5.84 -8.98 10.48
CA LEU A 103 -4.82 -9.86 11.03
C LEU A 103 -4.02 -9.06 12.08
N GLU A 104 -4.24 -9.39 13.34
CA GLU A 104 -3.63 -8.73 14.50
C GLU A 104 -2.26 -9.35 14.80
N GLU A 105 -1.35 -9.27 13.83
CA GLU A 105 -0.03 -9.90 13.90
C GLU A 105 1.05 -9.06 13.24
N ARG A 106 2.28 -9.25 13.69
CA ARG A 106 3.49 -8.82 12.97
C ARG A 106 3.92 -9.98 12.08
N ALA A 107 3.48 -9.94 10.82
CA ALA A 107 3.75 -11.02 9.88
C ALA A 107 5.24 -11.14 9.57
N GLY A 108 5.84 -12.26 9.91
CA GLY A 108 7.20 -12.63 9.52
C GLY A 108 7.29 -13.04 8.05
N PRO A 109 8.51 -13.32 7.54
CA PRO A 109 8.74 -13.60 6.11
C PRO A 109 7.88 -14.74 5.54
N GLU A 110 7.75 -15.85 6.23
CA GLU A 110 6.94 -17.01 5.79
C GLU A 110 5.45 -16.65 5.72
N ARG A 111 4.97 -15.93 6.73
CA ARG A 111 3.58 -15.48 6.79
C ARG A 111 3.27 -14.48 5.67
N LEU A 112 4.17 -13.52 5.43
CA LEU A 112 4.06 -12.58 4.32
C LEU A 112 4.03 -13.29 2.97
N MET A 113 4.85 -14.32 2.76
CA MET A 113 4.83 -15.12 1.55
C MET A 113 3.46 -15.74 1.30
N ALA A 114 2.85 -16.37 2.32
CA ALA A 114 1.54 -16.98 2.21
C ALA A 114 0.43 -15.93 1.93
N LEU A 115 0.48 -14.77 2.56
CA LEU A 115 -0.50 -13.70 2.38
C LEU A 115 -0.40 -13.06 0.98
N VAL A 116 0.82 -12.79 0.51
CA VAL A 116 1.09 -12.19 -0.80
C VAL A 116 0.60 -13.08 -1.94
N GLN A 117 0.74 -14.41 -1.84
CA GLN A 117 0.25 -15.34 -2.86
C GLN A 117 -1.25 -15.17 -3.14
N GLY A 118 -2.05 -14.90 -2.11
CA GLY A 118 -3.49 -14.73 -2.21
C GLY A 118 -3.97 -13.33 -2.62
N ALA A 119 -3.05 -12.37 -2.76
CA ALA A 119 -3.39 -10.99 -3.11
C ALA A 119 -3.21 -10.70 -4.62
N ASP A 120 -3.94 -9.74 -5.15
CA ASP A 120 -3.77 -9.19 -6.49
C ASP A 120 -2.84 -7.97 -6.49
N VAL A 121 -2.82 -7.22 -5.40
CA VAL A 121 -1.94 -6.08 -5.17
C VAL A 121 -1.53 -6.02 -3.70
N VAL A 122 -0.29 -5.62 -3.44
CA VAL A 122 0.26 -5.45 -2.10
C VAL A 122 0.63 -3.99 -1.87
N LEU A 123 0.16 -3.42 -0.76
CA LEU A 123 0.56 -2.09 -0.32
C LEU A 123 1.46 -2.22 0.91
N ASP A 124 2.67 -1.71 0.78
CA ASP A 124 3.60 -1.56 1.89
C ASP A 124 3.39 -0.18 2.54
N CYS A 125 2.72 -0.19 3.69
CA CYS A 125 2.47 0.97 4.54
C CYS A 125 3.24 0.86 5.87
N SER A 126 4.29 0.03 5.90
CA SER A 126 5.14 -0.18 7.07
C SER A 126 6.12 0.98 7.29
N ASP A 127 6.69 1.06 8.49
CA ASP A 127 7.60 2.12 8.93
C ASP A 127 9.04 1.65 9.16
N ASN A 128 9.36 0.40 8.80
CA ASN A 128 10.68 -0.17 9.02
C ASN A 128 11.20 -0.96 7.80
N PHE A 129 12.51 -0.92 7.59
CA PHE A 129 13.17 -1.54 6.43
C PHE A 129 13.08 -3.06 6.42
N ALA A 130 13.16 -3.72 7.57
CA ALA A 130 13.10 -5.18 7.66
C ALA A 130 11.78 -5.71 7.09
N THR A 131 10.65 -5.10 7.46
CA THR A 131 9.32 -5.43 6.93
C THR A 131 9.22 -5.13 5.44
N ARG A 132 9.70 -3.96 4.97
CA ARG A 132 9.70 -3.58 3.55
C ARG A 132 10.43 -4.60 2.68
N HIS A 133 11.62 -5.01 3.11
CA HIS A 133 12.42 -6.02 2.40
C HIS A 133 11.76 -7.40 2.41
N ALA A 134 11.13 -7.79 3.52
CA ALA A 134 10.37 -9.04 3.60
C ALA A 134 9.17 -9.04 2.64
N ILE A 135 8.39 -7.96 2.60
CA ILE A 135 7.29 -7.76 1.64
C ILE A 135 7.81 -7.82 0.20
N ASN A 136 8.90 -7.10 -0.10
CA ASN A 136 9.49 -7.09 -1.44
C ASN A 136 9.91 -8.50 -1.88
N ARG A 137 10.60 -9.27 -1.02
CA ARG A 137 10.99 -10.66 -1.33
C ARG A 137 9.77 -11.53 -1.62
N ALA A 138 8.71 -11.42 -0.82
CA ALA A 138 7.46 -12.15 -1.05
C ALA A 138 6.80 -11.77 -2.38
N CYS A 139 6.73 -10.47 -2.70
CA CYS A 139 6.17 -9.98 -3.96
C CYS A 139 6.99 -10.41 -5.18
N VAL A 140 8.33 -10.40 -5.10
CA VAL A 140 9.21 -10.90 -6.17
C VAL A 140 8.98 -12.39 -6.42
N ALA A 141 8.97 -13.20 -5.36
CA ALA A 141 8.77 -14.65 -5.48
C ALA A 141 7.38 -15.02 -6.01
N ALA A 142 6.34 -14.30 -5.60
CA ALA A 142 4.96 -14.52 -6.03
C ALA A 142 4.58 -13.77 -7.32
N ARG A 143 5.49 -12.95 -7.88
CA ARG A 143 5.24 -12.07 -9.04
C ARG A 143 4.00 -11.19 -8.85
N LYS A 144 3.86 -10.58 -7.68
CA LYS A 144 2.74 -9.70 -7.35
C LYS A 144 3.17 -8.24 -7.38
N PRO A 145 2.32 -7.31 -7.85
CA PRO A 145 2.63 -5.89 -7.84
C PRO A 145 2.69 -5.36 -6.41
N LEU A 146 3.70 -4.53 -6.15
CA LEU A 146 3.94 -3.88 -4.87
C LEU A 146 3.83 -2.36 -5.04
N VAL A 147 3.03 -1.71 -4.19
CA VAL A 147 2.96 -0.26 -4.05
C VAL A 147 3.58 0.12 -2.70
N SER A 148 4.78 0.71 -2.72
CA SER A 148 5.50 1.08 -1.50
C SER A 148 5.44 2.58 -1.26
N GLY A 149 5.10 2.99 -0.04
CA GLY A 149 5.06 4.37 0.41
C GLY A 149 5.96 4.61 1.63
N ALA A 150 6.49 5.82 1.77
CA ALA A 150 7.18 6.25 2.96
C ALA A 150 6.96 7.74 3.23
N GLY A 151 7.01 8.13 4.50
CA GLY A 151 6.96 9.53 4.92
C GLY A 151 7.77 9.75 6.18
N ILE A 152 8.56 10.81 6.18
CA ILE A 152 9.38 11.25 7.32
C ILE A 152 9.46 12.77 7.33
N ARG A 153 9.29 13.39 8.49
CA ARG A 153 9.26 14.85 8.61
C ARG A 153 8.25 15.47 7.63
N PHE A 154 8.72 16.17 6.61
CA PHE A 154 7.91 16.77 5.54
C PHE A 154 8.17 16.12 4.17
N ASP A 155 8.95 15.02 4.13
CA ASP A 155 9.33 14.35 2.89
C ASP A 155 8.57 13.03 2.75
N GLY A 156 7.93 12.85 1.61
CA GLY A 156 7.17 11.66 1.26
C GLY A 156 7.64 11.03 -0.04
N GLN A 157 7.43 9.73 -0.18
CA GLN A 157 7.73 9.03 -1.42
C GLN A 157 6.75 7.90 -1.69
N VAL A 158 6.56 7.61 -2.97
CA VAL A 158 5.78 6.46 -3.43
C VAL A 158 6.40 5.89 -4.70
N ALA A 159 6.42 4.57 -4.80
CA ALA A 159 6.85 3.83 -6.00
C ALA A 159 5.96 2.62 -6.22
N VAL A 160 5.85 2.22 -7.48
CA VAL A 160 5.22 0.97 -7.91
C VAL A 160 6.28 0.04 -8.46
N PHE A 161 6.21 -1.22 -8.09
CA PHE A 161 7.02 -2.31 -8.61
C PHE A 161 6.06 -3.36 -9.18
N ASP A 162 5.76 -3.28 -10.48
CA ASP A 162 4.89 -4.26 -11.13
C ASP A 162 5.69 -5.51 -11.52
N LEU A 163 5.90 -6.38 -10.54
CA LEU A 163 6.72 -7.58 -10.68
C LEU A 163 6.12 -8.65 -11.60
N ARG A 164 4.94 -8.44 -12.15
CA ARG A 164 4.36 -9.24 -13.24
C ARG A 164 5.08 -8.99 -14.56
N ARG A 165 5.62 -7.77 -14.74
CA ARG A 165 6.29 -7.33 -15.98
C ARG A 165 7.76 -7.71 -15.98
N GLU A 166 8.25 -8.16 -17.12
CA GLU A 166 9.68 -8.35 -17.32
C GLU A 166 10.42 -7.01 -17.34
N GLY A 167 11.57 -6.95 -16.66
CA GLY A 167 12.36 -5.72 -16.61
C GLY A 167 11.99 -4.74 -15.50
N SER A 168 10.85 -4.90 -14.81
CA SER A 168 10.52 -4.05 -13.66
C SER A 168 11.57 -4.19 -12.56
N ALA A 169 11.96 -3.05 -11.96
CA ALA A 169 12.77 -3.03 -10.75
C ALA A 169 11.99 -3.62 -9.57
N CYS A 170 12.69 -4.01 -8.52
CA CYS A 170 12.06 -4.30 -7.23
C CYS A 170 12.53 -3.28 -6.17
N TYR A 171 11.91 -3.27 -4.98
CA TYR A 171 12.29 -2.35 -3.91
C TYR A 171 13.78 -2.43 -3.57
N HIS A 172 14.39 -3.63 -3.59
CA HIS A 172 15.81 -3.83 -3.31
C HIS A 172 16.73 -3.21 -4.39
N CYS A 173 16.28 -3.04 -5.64
CA CYS A 173 17.05 -2.33 -6.66
C CYS A 173 17.25 -0.85 -6.30
N LEU A 174 16.32 -0.26 -5.53
CA LEU A 174 16.37 1.13 -5.11
C LEU A 174 17.00 1.29 -3.72
N PHE A 175 16.63 0.42 -2.78
CA PHE A 175 17.07 0.45 -1.39
C PHE A 175 17.72 -0.89 -1.04
N ALA A 176 19.05 -0.93 -1.07
CA ALA A 176 19.79 -2.14 -0.67
C ALA A 176 19.73 -2.34 0.86
N GLU A 177 19.68 -3.62 1.30
CA GLU A 177 19.62 -3.96 2.74
C GLU A 177 20.86 -3.51 3.54
N ASP A 178 22.00 -3.37 2.86
CA ASP A 178 23.27 -2.98 3.50
C ASP A 178 23.38 -1.47 3.77
N SER A 179 22.39 -0.66 3.41
CA SER A 179 22.37 0.77 3.70
C SER A 179 22.00 1.05 5.16
N ARG A 180 22.99 1.04 6.03
CA ARG A 180 22.88 1.12 7.52
C ARG A 180 22.35 2.44 8.10
N GLU A 181 21.96 3.43 7.29
CA GLU A 181 21.82 4.80 7.79
C GLU A 181 20.45 5.22 8.31
N SER A 182 19.40 4.37 8.28
CA SER A 182 18.06 4.95 8.32
C SER A 182 17.07 4.48 9.39
N GLU A 183 17.25 3.33 10.04
CA GLU A 183 16.22 2.82 10.97
C GLU A 183 16.03 3.68 12.23
N GLU A 184 17.11 4.17 12.84
CA GLU A 184 17.04 5.00 14.05
C GLU A 184 16.42 6.39 13.80
N ARG A 185 16.52 6.90 12.57
CA ARG A 185 16.05 8.25 12.24
C ARG A 185 14.53 8.32 12.08
N CYS A 186 13.87 7.28 11.53
CA CYS A 186 12.43 7.32 11.29
C CYS A 186 11.61 7.38 12.59
N ALA A 187 12.00 6.65 13.63
CA ALA A 187 11.29 6.60 14.90
C ALA A 187 11.41 7.90 15.73
N THR A 188 12.49 8.68 15.51
CA THR A 188 12.83 9.86 16.33
C THR A 188 12.51 11.20 15.68
N LEU A 189 12.36 11.27 14.35
CA LEU A 189 12.29 12.55 13.63
C LEU A 189 10.87 13.10 13.42
N GLY A 190 9.82 12.37 13.80
CA GLY A 190 8.44 12.78 13.59
C GLY A 190 8.02 12.74 12.12
N VAL A 191 6.72 12.96 11.89
CA VAL A 191 6.14 13.03 10.54
C VAL A 191 4.94 13.97 10.55
N PHE A 192 4.84 14.82 9.53
CA PHE A 192 3.73 15.75 9.35
C PHE A 192 2.47 14.98 8.96
N ALA A 193 1.37 15.21 9.69
CA ALA A 193 0.16 14.40 9.55
C ALA A 193 -0.43 14.37 8.13
N PRO A 194 -0.65 15.50 7.44
CA PRO A 194 -1.19 15.50 6.08
C PRO A 194 -0.28 14.80 5.06
N LEU A 195 1.04 14.78 5.29
CA LEU A 195 1.99 14.12 4.39
C LEU A 195 1.66 12.64 4.21
N VAL A 196 1.49 11.91 5.33
CA VAL A 196 1.17 10.48 5.26
C VAL A 196 -0.22 10.23 4.66
N GLY A 197 -1.14 11.18 4.81
CA GLY A 197 -2.43 11.16 4.12
C GLY A 197 -2.27 11.25 2.60
N VAL A 198 -1.48 12.20 2.11
CA VAL A 198 -1.20 12.39 0.67
C VAL A 198 -0.56 11.13 0.09
N ILE A 199 0.52 10.63 0.71
CA ILE A 199 1.25 9.46 0.21
C ILE A 199 0.39 8.19 0.28
N GLY A 200 -0.34 7.94 1.37
CA GLY A 200 -1.24 6.78 1.49
C GLY A 200 -2.39 6.81 0.48
N THR A 201 -2.93 8.01 0.20
CA THR A 201 -3.94 8.19 -0.85
C THR A 201 -3.36 7.89 -2.24
N LEU A 202 -2.13 8.32 -2.50
CA LEU A 202 -1.44 8.01 -3.76
C LEU A 202 -1.13 6.51 -3.88
N GLN A 203 -0.80 5.82 -2.77
CA GLN A 203 -0.69 4.36 -2.77
C GLN A 203 -2.01 3.68 -3.17
N ALA A 204 -3.15 4.14 -2.64
CA ALA A 204 -4.45 3.63 -3.04
C ALA A 204 -4.77 3.88 -4.51
N LEU A 205 -4.48 5.09 -5.01
CA LEU A 205 -4.64 5.45 -6.42
C LEU A 205 -3.87 4.49 -7.33
N GLU A 206 -2.59 4.24 -7.04
CA GLU A 206 -1.75 3.36 -7.83
C GLU A 206 -2.23 1.89 -7.76
N ALA A 207 -2.66 1.43 -6.58
CA ALA A 207 -3.22 0.09 -6.41
C ALA A 207 -4.51 -0.10 -7.21
N ILE A 208 -5.40 0.90 -7.22
CA ILE A 208 -6.63 0.89 -8.01
C ILE A 208 -6.30 0.85 -9.50
N LYS A 209 -5.36 1.67 -9.98
CA LYS A 209 -4.92 1.67 -11.38
C LYS A 209 -4.36 0.31 -11.81
N LEU A 210 -3.51 -0.31 -10.98
CA LEU A 210 -2.93 -1.64 -11.22
C LEU A 210 -3.99 -2.73 -11.36
N VAL A 211 -5.01 -2.70 -10.52
CA VAL A 211 -6.11 -3.69 -10.48
C VAL A 211 -7.13 -3.42 -11.58
N ALA A 212 -7.55 -2.19 -11.71
CA ALA A 212 -8.53 -1.77 -12.71
C ALA A 212 -7.95 -1.80 -14.14
N GLY A 213 -6.63 -1.79 -14.30
CA GLY A 213 -5.97 -1.77 -15.61
C GLY A 213 -6.21 -0.45 -16.35
N VAL A 214 -6.20 0.68 -15.62
CA VAL A 214 -6.49 2.01 -16.17
C VAL A 214 -5.30 2.95 -16.00
N GLY A 215 -5.08 3.80 -17.00
CA GLY A 215 -4.00 4.79 -17.00
C GLY A 215 -2.61 4.18 -16.97
N GLU A 216 -1.62 5.03 -16.67
CA GLU A 216 -0.22 4.64 -16.47
C GLU A 216 0.10 4.63 -14.98
N THR A 217 0.70 3.55 -14.50
CA THR A 217 1.15 3.45 -13.10
C THR A 217 2.55 4.04 -12.92
N LEU A 218 2.98 4.18 -11.67
CA LEU A 218 4.35 4.59 -11.32
C LEU A 218 5.38 3.45 -11.47
N ASP A 219 5.08 2.36 -12.20
CA ASP A 219 6.07 1.32 -12.45
C ASP A 219 7.30 1.88 -13.19
N GLY A 220 8.48 1.66 -12.62
CA GLY A 220 9.74 2.26 -13.10
C GLY A 220 9.94 3.74 -12.73
N ARG A 221 9.15 4.28 -11.79
CA ARG A 221 9.23 5.67 -11.34
C ARG A 221 9.09 5.77 -9.82
N LEU A 222 9.89 6.64 -9.21
CA LEU A 222 9.76 7.08 -7.82
C LEU A 222 9.25 8.52 -7.82
N MET A 223 8.11 8.73 -7.17
CA MET A 223 7.62 10.07 -6.87
C MET A 223 8.09 10.50 -5.48
N LEU A 224 8.72 11.65 -5.40
CA LEU A 224 9.11 12.32 -4.16
C LEU A 224 8.24 13.55 -3.95
N PHE A 225 7.79 13.76 -2.73
CA PHE A 225 6.98 14.92 -2.34
C PHE A 225 7.63 15.68 -1.19
N GLU A 226 7.99 16.93 -1.41
CA GLU A 226 8.48 17.88 -0.42
C GLU A 226 7.29 18.73 0.06
N ALA A 227 6.72 18.39 1.22
CA ALA A 227 5.49 19.02 1.68
C ALA A 227 5.66 20.46 2.16
N LEU A 228 6.87 20.89 2.54
CA LEU A 228 7.12 22.29 2.91
C LEU A 228 6.87 23.25 1.75
N ASP A 229 7.33 22.87 0.55
CA ASP A 229 7.25 23.70 -0.65
C ASP A 229 6.20 23.21 -1.64
N SER A 230 5.48 22.12 -1.30
CA SER A 230 4.49 21.45 -2.16
C SER A 230 5.06 21.05 -3.53
N ARG A 231 6.31 20.60 -3.56
CA ARG A 231 7.00 20.20 -4.79
C ARG A 231 6.97 18.69 -4.98
N TRP A 232 6.78 18.30 -6.24
CA TRP A 232 6.88 16.91 -6.67
C TRP A 232 8.08 16.73 -7.58
N HIS A 233 8.82 15.65 -7.34
CA HIS A 233 9.95 15.24 -8.19
C HIS A 233 9.73 13.80 -8.63
N GLU A 234 10.04 13.52 -9.89
CA GLU A 234 9.99 12.18 -10.45
C GLU A 234 11.42 11.71 -10.75
N VAL A 235 11.74 10.52 -10.26
CA VAL A 235 13.02 9.85 -10.53
C VAL A 235 12.73 8.54 -11.25
N ARG A 236 13.41 8.30 -12.38
CA ARG A 236 13.30 7.02 -13.10
C ARG A 236 14.02 5.92 -12.32
N LEU A 237 13.35 4.78 -12.19
CA LEU A 237 13.90 3.59 -11.56
C LEU A 237 14.34 2.59 -12.62
N ALA A 238 15.62 2.24 -12.63
CA ALA A 238 16.13 1.14 -13.43
C ALA A 238 16.26 -0.13 -12.60
N ARG A 239 15.95 -1.28 -13.22
CA ARG A 239 16.26 -2.56 -12.62
C ARG A 239 17.76 -2.76 -12.54
N ASP A 240 18.27 -3.18 -11.39
CA ASP A 240 19.63 -3.64 -11.22
C ASP A 240 19.75 -5.10 -11.73
N PRO A 241 20.55 -5.37 -12.78
CA PRO A 241 20.76 -6.73 -13.29
C PRO A 241 21.40 -7.66 -12.26
N GLU A 242 22.21 -7.11 -11.33
CA GLU A 242 22.90 -7.85 -10.27
C GLU A 242 22.12 -7.89 -8.96
N CYS A 243 20.87 -7.38 -8.94
CA CYS A 243 20.03 -7.37 -7.74
C CYS A 243 19.92 -8.76 -7.13
N ARG A 244 20.30 -8.86 -5.84
CA ARG A 244 20.28 -10.13 -5.09
C ARG A 244 18.88 -10.73 -4.92
N VAL A 245 17.82 -9.92 -5.07
CA VAL A 245 16.43 -10.33 -4.89
C VAL A 245 15.78 -10.66 -6.24
N CYS A 246 15.64 -9.68 -7.15
CA CYS A 246 14.95 -9.94 -8.42
C CYS A 246 15.87 -10.45 -9.53
N GLY A 247 17.18 -10.23 -9.47
CA GLY A 247 18.17 -10.76 -10.43
C GLY A 247 18.30 -12.27 -10.33
N ALA A 248 18.38 -12.82 -9.11
CA ALA A 248 18.51 -14.27 -8.86
C ALA A 248 17.22 -15.05 -9.16
N ALA A 249 16.05 -14.51 -8.79
CA ALA A 249 14.77 -15.19 -8.97
C ALA A 249 14.39 -15.45 -10.44
N ARG A 250 14.90 -14.63 -11.37
CA ARG A 250 14.64 -14.80 -12.82
C ARG A 250 15.67 -15.68 -13.55
N ARG A 251 16.80 -16.01 -12.92
CA ARG A 251 17.76 -17.00 -13.46
C ARG A 251 17.34 -18.45 -13.18
N ALA A 252 16.38 -18.64 -12.26
CA ALA A 252 15.90 -19.96 -11.82
C ALA A 252 14.53 -20.34 -12.41
N ALA A 253 13.91 -19.49 -13.22
CA ALA A 253 12.65 -19.73 -13.92
C ALA A 253 12.86 -19.86 -15.43
#